data_ed925bd4a3e97c16f856cb6174891b10
#
_entry.id   ed925bd4a3e97c16f856cb6174891b10
#
_cell.length_a   1.000
_cell.length_b   1.000
_cell.length_c   1.000
_cell.angle_alpha   90.00
_cell.angle_beta   90.00
_cell.angle_gamma   90.00
#
_symmetry.space_group_name_H-M   'P 1'
#
loop_
_entity.id
_entity.type
_entity.pdbx_description
1 polymer ?
#
loop_
_entity_poly.entity_id
_entity_poly.type
_entity_poly.pdbx_seq_one_letter_code
_entity_poly.pdbx_strand_id
1 'polypeptide(L)'
;VKDALRYHQKFVALMPGETEYATVNTLFLEGKADSTIGGPWMVPSARDAGIELGIAPMPTVDETGLPLAPYSGVQGVHVLTHAAKDKPEAVKALLEALLDPAVGVELALASGCAPARSDCYEDAAVANDPMVQAMRTTAEIAVPMPNLPEMDVMWTVLSNLLTDVNLSGKDVDESFDEALAEAENLIANMQ
;
A
#
# COMPACT_ATOMS: atom_id res chain seq x y z
N VAL A 1 -17.87 5.81 5.26
CA VAL A 1 -17.44 4.38 5.31
C VAL A 1 -18.56 3.48 4.83
N LYS A 2 -19.79 3.55 5.40
CA LYS A 2 -20.92 2.69 5.00
C LYS A 2 -21.18 2.70 3.47
N ASP A 3 -21.15 3.86 2.83
CA ASP A 3 -21.33 3.95 1.37
C ASP A 3 -20.18 3.33 0.60
N ALA A 4 -18.95 3.44 1.10
CA ALA A 4 -17.79 2.75 0.51
C ALA A 4 -17.92 1.22 0.60
N LEU A 5 -18.44 0.69 1.71
CA LEU A 5 -18.73 -0.75 1.86
C LEU A 5 -19.79 -1.21 0.86
N ARG A 6 -20.88 -0.46 0.71
CA ARG A 6 -21.94 -0.75 -0.28
C ARG A 6 -21.41 -0.69 -1.71
N TYR A 7 -20.53 0.26 -2.01
CA TYR A 7 -19.86 0.32 -3.29
C TYR A 7 -18.96 -0.91 -3.52
N HIS A 8 -18.16 -1.28 -2.53
CA HIS A 8 -17.27 -2.43 -2.60
C HIS A 8 -18.04 -3.75 -2.82
N GLN A 9 -19.22 -3.91 -2.21
CA GLN A 9 -20.06 -5.11 -2.41
C GLN A 9 -20.41 -5.39 -3.88
N LYS A 10 -20.42 -4.37 -4.76
CA LYS A 10 -20.68 -4.54 -6.20
C LYS A 10 -19.60 -5.38 -6.89
N PHE A 11 -18.40 -5.44 -6.32
CA PHE A 11 -17.27 -6.17 -6.87
C PHE A 11 -17.10 -7.57 -6.28
N VAL A 12 -17.81 -7.90 -5.21
CA VAL A 12 -17.67 -9.20 -4.50
C VAL A 12 -17.83 -10.39 -5.45
N ALA A 13 -18.76 -10.32 -6.41
CA ALA A 13 -18.97 -11.37 -7.38
C ALA A 13 -17.79 -11.58 -8.37
N LEU A 14 -16.88 -10.61 -8.45
CA LEU A 14 -15.69 -10.64 -9.29
C LEU A 14 -14.43 -11.00 -8.51
N MET A 15 -14.54 -11.08 -7.18
CA MET A 15 -13.43 -11.35 -6.27
C MET A 15 -13.31 -12.85 -5.97
N PRO A 16 -12.12 -13.36 -5.64
CA PRO A 16 -11.99 -14.71 -5.11
C PRO A 16 -12.72 -14.83 -3.78
N GLY A 17 -13.15 -16.05 -3.43
CA GLY A 17 -13.85 -16.32 -2.17
C GLY A 17 -12.99 -16.08 -0.91
N GLU A 18 -11.67 -16.02 -1.06
CA GLU A 18 -10.72 -15.65 -0.02
C GLU A 18 -9.89 -14.47 -0.50
N THR A 19 -9.86 -13.41 0.29
CA THR A 19 -9.27 -12.11 -0.08
C THR A 19 -8.03 -11.77 0.73
N GLU A 20 -7.43 -12.73 1.41
CA GLU A 20 -6.14 -12.59 2.06
C GLU A 20 -5.06 -12.22 1.04
N TYR A 21 -4.19 -11.27 1.42
CA TYR A 21 -3.16 -10.74 0.51
C TYR A 21 -2.32 -11.83 -0.16
N ALA A 22 -1.90 -12.84 0.61
CA ALA A 22 -1.07 -13.93 0.08
C ALA A 22 -1.82 -14.76 -0.98
N THR A 23 -3.10 -15.04 -0.75
CA THR A 23 -3.97 -15.77 -1.69
C THR A 23 -4.20 -14.98 -2.96
N VAL A 24 -4.55 -13.70 -2.84
CA VAL A 24 -4.79 -12.82 -4.00
C VAL A 24 -3.53 -12.67 -4.84
N ASN A 25 -2.38 -12.47 -4.20
CA ASN A 25 -1.08 -12.40 -4.89
C ASN A 25 -0.76 -13.71 -5.64
N THR A 26 -0.98 -14.84 -5.00
CA THR A 26 -0.77 -16.17 -5.63
C THR A 26 -1.68 -16.34 -6.84
N LEU A 27 -2.96 -16.03 -6.74
CA LEU A 27 -3.91 -16.14 -7.85
C LEU A 27 -3.50 -15.25 -9.03
N PHE A 28 -3.02 -14.05 -8.77
CA PHE A 28 -2.52 -13.16 -9.82
C PHE A 28 -1.26 -13.74 -10.48
N LEU A 29 -0.28 -14.19 -9.69
CA LEU A 29 0.97 -14.77 -10.22
C LEU A 29 0.77 -16.08 -10.98
N GLU A 30 -0.30 -16.82 -10.70
CA GLU A 30 -0.68 -18.03 -11.41
C GLU A 30 -1.57 -17.76 -12.65
N GLY A 31 -1.86 -16.50 -12.96
CA GLY A 31 -2.73 -16.12 -14.08
C GLY A 31 -4.20 -16.48 -13.88
N LYS A 32 -4.64 -16.63 -12.63
CA LYS A 32 -6.03 -16.93 -12.25
C LYS A 32 -6.85 -15.68 -11.94
N ALA A 33 -6.20 -14.52 -11.87
CA ALA A 33 -6.83 -13.22 -11.74
C ALA A 33 -6.26 -12.29 -12.82
N ASP A 34 -7.14 -11.63 -13.57
CA ASP A 34 -6.76 -10.73 -14.67
C ASP A 34 -6.23 -9.39 -14.17
N SER A 35 -6.56 -9.00 -12.95
CA SER A 35 -6.13 -7.74 -12.34
C SER A 35 -6.03 -7.86 -10.82
N THR A 36 -5.20 -7.01 -10.24
CA THR A 36 -5.08 -6.88 -8.78
C THR A 36 -4.77 -5.45 -8.40
N ILE A 37 -5.19 -5.05 -7.21
CA ILE A 37 -4.72 -3.81 -6.58
C ILE A 37 -3.57 -4.19 -5.66
N GLY A 38 -2.41 -3.59 -5.89
CA GLY A 38 -1.21 -3.92 -5.14
C GLY A 38 -0.22 -2.77 -5.12
N GLY A 39 0.98 -3.06 -4.66
CA GLY A 39 2.07 -2.10 -4.59
C GLY A 39 3.28 -2.50 -5.44
N PRO A 40 4.30 -1.64 -5.48
CA PRO A 40 5.49 -1.83 -6.31
C PRO A 40 6.21 -3.15 -6.04
N TRP A 41 6.15 -3.66 -4.82
CA TRP A 41 6.78 -4.94 -4.42
C TRP A 41 6.25 -6.17 -5.17
N MET A 42 5.09 -6.08 -5.82
CA MET A 42 4.53 -7.17 -6.63
C MET A 42 5.17 -7.27 -8.02
N VAL A 43 5.70 -6.17 -8.54
CA VAL A 43 6.21 -6.08 -9.92
C VAL A 43 7.35 -7.05 -10.19
N PRO A 44 8.40 -7.17 -9.36
CA PRO A 44 9.47 -8.13 -9.59
C PRO A 44 8.95 -9.57 -9.68
N SER A 45 8.12 -10.00 -8.73
CA SER A 45 7.57 -11.37 -8.72
C SER A 45 6.68 -11.66 -9.92
N ALA A 46 5.91 -10.69 -10.39
CA ALA A 46 5.08 -10.87 -11.57
C ALA A 46 5.93 -10.95 -12.85
N ARG A 47 7.00 -10.17 -12.97
CA ARG A 47 7.97 -10.27 -14.08
C ARG A 47 8.68 -11.62 -14.08
N ASP A 48 9.11 -12.11 -12.91
CA ASP A 48 9.74 -13.41 -12.75
C ASP A 48 8.79 -14.58 -13.11
N ALA A 49 7.49 -14.41 -12.86
CA ALA A 49 6.45 -15.33 -13.29
C ALA A 49 6.13 -15.24 -14.80
N GLY A 50 6.76 -14.33 -15.53
CA GLY A 50 6.56 -14.15 -16.97
C GLY A 50 5.27 -13.44 -17.35
N ILE A 51 4.67 -12.70 -16.41
CA ILE A 51 3.44 -11.93 -16.65
C ILE A 51 3.78 -10.62 -17.36
N GLU A 52 3.13 -10.35 -18.48
CA GLU A 52 3.16 -9.06 -19.15
C GLU A 52 2.23 -8.08 -18.42
N LEU A 53 2.85 -7.20 -17.63
CA LEU A 53 2.12 -6.29 -16.74
C LEU A 53 1.66 -5.01 -17.43
N GLY A 54 0.37 -4.73 -17.34
CA GLY A 54 -0.16 -3.37 -17.46
C GLY A 54 -0.19 -2.72 -16.08
N ILE A 55 0.40 -1.54 -15.94
CA ILE A 55 0.46 -0.79 -14.69
C ILE A 55 -0.28 0.52 -14.87
N ALA A 56 -1.21 0.81 -13.96
CA ALA A 56 -2.01 2.03 -13.96
C ALA A 56 -2.10 2.63 -12.56
N PRO A 57 -2.27 3.95 -12.44
CA PRO A 57 -2.61 4.57 -11.16
C PRO A 57 -3.98 4.08 -10.66
N MET A 58 -4.29 4.37 -9.40
CA MET A 58 -5.58 4.01 -8.81
C MET A 58 -6.75 4.62 -9.61
N PRO A 59 -7.82 3.83 -9.86
CA PRO A 59 -8.94 4.28 -10.67
C PRO A 59 -9.82 5.30 -9.96
N THR A 60 -10.67 5.96 -10.73
CA THR A 60 -11.73 6.84 -10.23
C THR A 60 -12.98 6.05 -9.90
N VAL A 61 -13.63 6.38 -8.80
CA VAL A 61 -14.96 5.83 -8.43
C VAL A 61 -16.03 6.55 -9.24
N ASP A 62 -16.70 5.86 -10.14
CA ASP A 62 -17.67 6.45 -11.08
C ASP A 62 -18.80 7.23 -10.40
N GLU A 63 -19.26 6.74 -9.24
CA GLU A 63 -20.39 7.34 -8.51
C GLU A 63 -20.07 8.70 -7.89
N THR A 64 -18.80 8.92 -7.55
CA THR A 64 -18.36 10.14 -6.86
C THR A 64 -17.52 11.05 -7.76
N GLY A 65 -16.96 10.52 -8.83
CA GLY A 65 -15.97 11.19 -9.66
C GLY A 65 -14.63 11.42 -8.96
N LEU A 66 -14.43 10.81 -7.79
CA LEU A 66 -13.20 10.95 -7.00
C LEU A 66 -12.27 9.74 -7.23
N PRO A 67 -10.95 9.95 -7.30
CA PRO A 67 -10.01 8.84 -7.39
C PRO A 67 -9.99 8.03 -6.09
N LEU A 68 -9.70 6.74 -6.20
CA LEU A 68 -9.37 5.92 -5.03
C LEU A 68 -8.05 6.43 -4.44
N ALA A 69 -8.12 7.00 -3.24
CA ALA A 69 -6.98 7.55 -2.55
C ALA A 69 -6.44 6.55 -1.50
N PRO A 70 -5.32 5.86 -1.77
CA PRO A 70 -4.74 4.92 -0.81
C PRO A 70 -4.04 5.68 0.32
N TYR A 71 -3.70 4.98 1.38
CA TYR A 71 -2.73 5.49 2.33
C TYR A 71 -1.34 5.57 1.70
N SER A 72 -0.63 6.67 1.98
CA SER A 72 0.79 6.79 1.68
C SER A 72 1.63 6.54 2.92
N GLY A 73 2.72 5.78 2.74
CA GLY A 73 3.75 5.60 3.74
C GLY A 73 5.11 5.94 3.16
N VAL A 74 6.01 6.40 4.01
CA VAL A 74 7.41 6.67 3.65
C VAL A 74 8.28 5.61 4.29
N GLN A 75 9.03 4.87 3.48
CA GLN A 75 10.05 3.98 3.99
C GLN A 75 11.35 4.76 4.21
N GLY A 76 11.94 4.58 5.36
CA GLY A 76 13.14 5.32 5.73
C GLY A 76 14.03 4.54 6.68
N VAL A 77 15.21 5.09 6.95
CA VAL A 77 16.20 4.52 7.86
C VAL A 77 16.24 5.35 9.13
N HIS A 78 16.11 4.68 10.28
CA HIS A 78 16.25 5.28 11.59
C HIS A 78 17.62 4.94 12.18
N VAL A 79 18.34 5.96 12.64
CA VAL A 79 19.61 5.78 13.34
C VAL A 79 19.35 5.60 14.83
N LEU A 80 19.70 4.45 15.36
CA LEU A 80 19.60 4.19 16.79
C LEU A 80 20.65 4.99 17.56
N THR A 81 20.27 5.49 18.74
CA THR A 81 21.13 6.35 19.57
C THR A 81 22.49 5.71 19.89
N HIS A 82 22.52 4.41 20.21
CA HIS A 82 23.77 3.70 20.51
C HIS A 82 24.63 3.52 19.24
N ALA A 83 24.03 3.26 18.06
CA ALA A 83 24.78 3.16 16.82
C ALA A 83 25.44 4.49 16.45
N ALA A 84 24.73 5.61 16.64
CA ALA A 84 25.28 6.95 16.43
C ALA A 84 26.45 7.27 17.38
N LYS A 85 26.43 6.74 18.60
CA LYS A 85 27.52 6.91 19.59
C LYS A 85 28.71 5.99 19.34
N ASP A 86 28.44 4.72 19.08
CA ASP A 86 29.46 3.67 19.05
C ASP A 86 30.15 3.55 17.70
N LYS A 87 29.45 3.94 16.60
CA LYS A 87 29.93 3.81 15.22
C LYS A 87 29.57 5.01 14.33
N PRO A 88 29.88 6.26 14.77
CA PRO A 88 29.41 7.47 14.08
C PRO A 88 29.88 7.54 12.62
N GLU A 89 31.12 7.18 12.34
CA GLU A 89 31.67 7.23 10.97
C GLU A 89 30.98 6.21 10.04
N ALA A 90 30.69 5.01 10.53
CA ALA A 90 29.98 4.02 9.73
C ALA A 90 28.52 4.42 9.47
N VAL A 91 27.86 5.01 10.48
CA VAL A 91 26.50 5.56 10.31
C VAL A 91 26.50 6.69 9.28
N LYS A 92 27.46 7.60 9.39
CA LYS A 92 27.60 8.71 8.43
C LYS A 92 27.80 8.20 7.00
N ALA A 93 28.74 7.27 6.79
CA ALA A 93 29.03 6.70 5.48
C ALA A 93 27.80 5.99 4.88
N LEU A 94 27.04 5.25 5.69
CA LEU A 94 25.80 4.61 5.26
C LEU A 94 24.75 5.63 4.83
N LEU A 95 24.54 6.69 5.64
CA LEU A 95 23.57 7.75 5.29
C LEU A 95 23.98 8.50 4.03
N GLU A 96 25.26 8.82 3.86
CA GLU A 96 25.79 9.46 2.66
C GLU A 96 25.55 8.58 1.43
N ALA A 97 25.80 7.27 1.52
CA ALA A 97 25.52 6.33 0.44
C ALA A 97 24.03 6.26 0.09
N LEU A 98 23.14 6.20 1.09
CA LEU A 98 21.68 6.17 0.87
C LEU A 98 21.11 7.50 0.32
N LEU A 99 21.83 8.60 0.54
CA LEU A 99 21.47 9.92 0.02
C LEU A 99 22.05 10.18 -1.38
N ASP A 100 22.90 9.29 -1.91
CA ASP A 100 23.43 9.41 -3.26
C ASP A 100 22.30 9.26 -4.30
N PRO A 101 22.15 10.22 -5.23
CA PRO A 101 21.14 10.12 -6.29
C PRO A 101 21.24 8.83 -7.12
N ALA A 102 22.46 8.35 -7.40
CA ALA A 102 22.65 7.12 -8.16
C ALA A 102 22.09 5.90 -7.41
N VAL A 103 22.29 5.82 -6.10
CA VAL A 103 21.68 4.78 -5.26
C VAL A 103 20.17 4.92 -5.21
N GLY A 104 19.65 6.14 -5.16
CA GLY A 104 18.22 6.43 -5.24
C GLY A 104 17.58 5.93 -6.53
N VAL A 105 18.26 6.13 -7.67
CA VAL A 105 17.84 5.61 -8.98
C VAL A 105 17.83 4.09 -9.00
N GLU A 106 18.92 3.44 -8.55
CA GLU A 106 19.00 1.97 -8.50
C GLU A 106 17.91 1.36 -7.61
N LEU A 107 17.66 1.95 -6.43
CA LEU A 107 16.61 1.49 -5.53
C LEU A 107 15.21 1.65 -6.15
N ALA A 108 14.94 2.76 -6.82
CA ALA A 108 13.66 2.99 -7.49
C ALA A 108 13.41 1.94 -8.57
N LEU A 109 14.38 1.67 -9.43
CA LEU A 109 14.26 0.70 -10.52
C LEU A 109 14.17 -0.74 -10.01
N ALA A 110 14.89 -1.07 -8.94
CA ALA A 110 14.85 -2.41 -8.36
C ALA A 110 13.54 -2.71 -7.61
N SER A 111 12.98 -1.72 -6.92
CA SER A 111 11.78 -1.88 -6.08
C SER A 111 10.48 -1.40 -6.74
N GLY A 112 10.56 -0.59 -7.79
CA GLY A 112 9.43 0.13 -8.38
C GLY A 112 8.87 1.26 -7.51
N CYS A 113 9.50 1.54 -6.35
CA CYS A 113 9.06 2.60 -5.45
C CYS A 113 9.45 3.98 -6.00
N ALA A 114 8.60 4.96 -5.75
CA ALA A 114 8.89 6.35 -6.07
C ALA A 114 10.06 6.86 -5.20
N PRO A 115 11.16 7.36 -5.79
CA PRO A 115 12.27 7.90 -5.01
C PRO A 115 11.86 9.17 -4.27
N ALA A 116 12.35 9.34 -3.04
CA ALA A 116 12.06 10.52 -2.22
C ALA A 116 12.78 11.79 -2.72
N ARG A 117 13.86 11.64 -3.48
CA ARG A 117 14.64 12.73 -4.03
C ARG A 117 14.11 13.13 -5.41
N SER A 118 13.87 14.42 -5.60
CA SER A 118 13.35 14.96 -6.87
C SER A 118 14.35 14.83 -8.04
N ASP A 119 15.66 14.90 -7.77
CA ASP A 119 16.71 14.77 -8.77
C ASP A 119 16.83 13.35 -9.35
N CYS A 120 16.37 12.31 -8.64
CA CYS A 120 16.32 10.97 -9.22
C CYS A 120 15.36 10.87 -10.42
N TYR A 121 14.35 11.75 -10.51
CA TYR A 121 13.41 11.79 -11.64
C TYR A 121 13.98 12.42 -12.91
N GLU A 122 15.20 12.98 -12.86
CA GLU A 122 15.94 13.46 -14.03
C GLU A 122 16.58 12.29 -14.79
N ASP A 123 16.76 11.14 -14.14
CA ASP A 123 17.20 9.92 -14.81
C ASP A 123 16.11 9.38 -15.74
N ALA A 124 16.48 9.12 -17.00
CA ALA A 124 15.53 8.71 -18.03
C ALA A 124 14.90 7.33 -17.76
N ALA A 125 15.59 6.42 -17.07
CA ALA A 125 15.05 5.12 -16.72
C ALA A 125 13.96 5.25 -15.64
N VAL A 126 14.18 6.09 -14.63
CA VAL A 126 13.18 6.40 -13.58
C VAL A 126 12.00 7.17 -14.17
N ALA A 127 12.28 8.18 -15.00
CA ALA A 127 11.25 9.01 -15.62
C ALA A 127 10.32 8.23 -16.55
N ASN A 128 10.79 7.14 -17.16
CA ASN A 128 10.00 6.32 -18.08
C ASN A 128 9.53 4.98 -17.48
N ASP A 129 9.87 4.67 -16.23
CA ASP A 129 9.36 3.45 -15.58
C ASP A 129 7.87 3.57 -15.27
N PRO A 130 7.01 2.67 -15.82
CA PRO A 130 5.56 2.76 -15.65
C PRO A 130 5.13 2.66 -14.19
N MET A 131 5.86 1.86 -13.37
CA MET A 131 5.52 1.70 -11.96
C MET A 131 5.84 2.98 -11.18
N VAL A 132 7.02 3.57 -11.41
CA VAL A 132 7.41 4.84 -10.77
C VAL A 132 6.44 5.95 -11.14
N GLN A 133 5.99 6.03 -12.40
CA GLN A 133 5.00 7.02 -12.84
C GLN A 133 3.62 6.80 -12.21
N ALA A 134 3.15 5.56 -12.14
CA ALA A 134 1.89 5.23 -11.46
C ALA A 134 1.96 5.57 -9.97
N MET A 135 3.06 5.27 -9.29
CA MET A 135 3.29 5.63 -7.89
C MET A 135 3.30 7.14 -7.69
N ARG A 136 3.98 7.88 -8.56
CA ARG A 136 4.01 9.35 -8.49
C ARG A 136 2.61 9.95 -8.63
N THR A 137 1.86 9.52 -9.63
CA THR A 137 0.47 9.99 -9.85
C THR A 137 -0.42 9.65 -8.66
N THR A 138 -0.30 8.43 -8.12
CA THR A 138 -1.07 8.01 -6.94
C THR A 138 -0.67 8.79 -5.69
N ALA A 139 0.62 9.13 -5.52
CA ALA A 139 1.09 9.89 -4.38
C ALA A 139 0.48 11.31 -4.30
N GLU A 140 0.09 11.91 -5.43
CA GLU A 140 -0.56 13.22 -5.47
C GLU A 140 -1.95 13.23 -4.81
N ILE A 141 -2.62 12.08 -4.77
CA ILE A 141 -3.96 11.90 -4.19
C ILE A 141 -3.97 11.08 -2.92
N ALA A 142 -2.86 10.44 -2.57
CA ALA A 142 -2.74 9.58 -1.41
C ALA A 142 -2.86 10.37 -0.10
N VAL A 143 -3.42 9.72 0.91
CA VAL A 143 -3.59 10.29 2.25
C VAL A 143 -2.48 9.77 3.16
N PRO A 144 -1.73 10.62 3.87
CA PRO A 144 -0.76 10.14 4.84
C PRO A 144 -1.41 9.21 5.87
N MET A 145 -0.86 8.02 6.04
CA MET A 145 -1.35 7.10 7.06
C MET A 145 -1.10 7.70 8.46
N PRO A 146 -2.10 7.71 9.36
CA PRO A 146 -1.91 8.19 10.71
C PRO A 146 -0.77 7.46 11.41
N ASN A 147 0.21 8.19 11.93
CA ASN A 147 1.33 7.62 12.69
C ASN A 147 0.99 7.58 14.18
N LEU A 148 -0.04 6.81 14.51
CA LEU A 148 -0.57 6.62 15.85
C LEU A 148 -0.60 5.13 16.19
N PRO A 149 -0.30 4.73 17.43
CA PRO A 149 -0.37 3.31 17.84
C PRO A 149 -1.76 2.71 17.61
N GLU A 150 -2.82 3.51 17.74
CA GLU A 150 -4.21 3.13 17.53
C GLU A 150 -4.48 2.63 16.09
N MET A 151 -3.66 3.04 15.14
CA MET A 151 -3.80 2.58 13.76
C MET A 151 -3.60 1.07 13.60
N ASP A 152 -2.80 0.44 14.46
CA ASP A 152 -2.57 -1.00 14.43
C ASP A 152 -3.86 -1.79 14.70
N VAL A 153 -4.71 -1.26 15.60
CA VAL A 153 -6.02 -1.84 15.91
C VAL A 153 -6.93 -1.82 14.69
N MET A 154 -6.88 -0.75 13.91
CA MET A 154 -7.77 -0.54 12.77
C MET A 154 -7.60 -1.60 11.68
N TRP A 155 -6.41 -2.16 11.50
CA TRP A 155 -6.18 -3.22 10.50
C TRP A 155 -7.04 -4.45 10.79
N THR A 156 -7.07 -4.91 12.05
CA THR A 156 -7.86 -6.06 12.45
C THR A 156 -9.35 -5.77 12.35
N VAL A 157 -9.80 -4.65 12.88
CA VAL A 157 -11.22 -4.25 12.87
C VAL A 157 -11.76 -4.11 11.45
N LEU A 158 -11.00 -3.45 10.56
CA LEU A 158 -11.42 -3.27 9.16
C LEU A 158 -11.38 -4.57 8.37
N SER A 159 -10.44 -5.47 8.65
CA SER A 159 -10.39 -6.80 8.03
C SER A 159 -11.61 -7.63 8.44
N ASN A 160 -11.98 -7.63 9.72
CA ASN A 160 -13.17 -8.31 10.22
C ASN A 160 -14.44 -7.74 9.58
N LEU A 161 -14.57 -6.41 9.53
CA LEU A 161 -15.69 -5.72 8.91
C LEU A 161 -15.86 -6.10 7.43
N LEU A 162 -14.76 -6.13 6.66
CA LEU A 162 -14.81 -6.54 5.25
C LEU A 162 -15.21 -8.01 5.10
N THR A 163 -14.73 -8.89 5.98
CA THR A 163 -15.10 -10.30 5.99
C THR A 163 -16.59 -10.48 6.28
N ASP A 164 -17.10 -9.79 7.28
CA ASP A 164 -18.51 -9.85 7.68
C ASP A 164 -19.44 -9.39 6.56
N VAL A 165 -19.14 -8.25 5.96
CA VAL A 165 -19.96 -7.66 4.90
C VAL A 165 -19.83 -8.43 3.57
N ASN A 166 -18.62 -8.80 3.16
CA ASN A 166 -18.37 -9.35 1.82
C ASN A 166 -18.49 -10.87 1.75
N LEU A 167 -18.04 -11.59 2.78
CA LEU A 167 -18.01 -13.05 2.75
C LEU A 167 -19.18 -13.65 3.54
N SER A 168 -19.52 -13.08 4.69
CA SER A 168 -20.63 -13.55 5.54
C SER A 168 -21.98 -12.97 5.15
N GLY A 169 -22.01 -11.94 4.31
CA GLY A 169 -23.24 -11.31 3.83
C GLY A 169 -24.03 -10.59 4.92
N LYS A 170 -23.39 -10.16 6.01
CA LYS A 170 -24.02 -9.38 7.06
C LYS A 170 -24.45 -8.00 6.57
N ASP A 171 -25.40 -7.41 7.26
CA ASP A 171 -25.86 -6.04 6.99
C ASP A 171 -24.73 -5.02 7.21
N VAL A 172 -24.61 -4.06 6.30
CA VAL A 172 -23.52 -3.05 6.30
C VAL A 172 -23.63 -2.12 7.51
N ASP A 173 -24.84 -1.72 7.87
CA ASP A 173 -25.04 -0.74 8.94
C ASP A 173 -24.75 -1.38 10.30
N GLU A 174 -25.25 -2.59 10.53
CA GLU A 174 -25.02 -3.37 11.75
C GLU A 174 -23.52 -3.71 11.90
N SER A 175 -22.90 -4.26 10.86
CA SER A 175 -21.48 -4.63 10.89
C SER A 175 -20.56 -3.42 11.13
N PHE A 176 -20.90 -2.28 10.54
CA PHE A 176 -20.12 -1.05 10.77
C PHE A 176 -20.24 -0.55 12.21
N ASP A 177 -21.46 -0.57 12.79
CA ASP A 177 -21.68 -0.10 14.15
C ASP A 177 -21.00 -1.05 15.17
N GLU A 178 -21.00 -2.37 14.91
CA GLU A 178 -20.24 -3.36 15.69
C GLU A 178 -18.71 -3.11 15.59
N ALA A 179 -18.19 -2.91 14.39
CA ALA A 179 -16.78 -2.64 14.16
C ALA A 179 -16.31 -1.33 14.81
N LEU A 180 -17.16 -0.31 14.80
CA LEU A 180 -16.86 0.96 15.48
C LEU A 180 -16.76 0.75 16.99
N ALA A 181 -17.70 0.05 17.58
CA ALA A 181 -17.69 -0.27 19.02
C ALA A 181 -16.47 -1.13 19.41
N GLU A 182 -16.09 -2.09 18.57
CA GLU A 182 -14.88 -2.90 18.76
C GLU A 182 -13.62 -2.02 18.73
N ALA A 183 -13.49 -1.13 17.74
CA ALA A 183 -12.35 -0.21 17.62
C ALA A 183 -12.22 0.69 18.86
N GLU A 184 -13.32 1.31 19.30
CA GLU A 184 -13.34 2.17 20.50
C GLU A 184 -12.91 1.40 21.76
N ASN A 185 -13.39 0.15 21.93
CA ASN A 185 -13.03 -0.68 23.05
C ASN A 185 -11.55 -1.08 23.03
N LEU A 186 -11.04 -1.51 21.88
CA LEU A 186 -9.63 -1.88 21.74
C LEU A 186 -8.70 -0.69 21.99
N ILE A 187 -9.02 0.48 21.45
CA ILE A 187 -8.27 1.73 21.67
C ILE A 187 -8.28 2.14 23.15
N ALA A 188 -9.44 2.05 23.81
CA ALA A 188 -9.54 2.36 25.23
C ALA A 188 -8.67 1.44 26.11
N ASN A 189 -8.45 0.20 25.69
CA ASN A 189 -7.60 -0.76 26.40
C ASN A 189 -6.09 -0.60 26.11
N MET A 190 -5.70 0.27 25.18
CA MET A 190 -4.29 0.59 24.92
C MET A 190 -3.71 1.65 25.88
N GLN A 191 -4.57 2.35 26.65
CA GLN A 191 -4.22 3.37 27.63
C GLN A 191 -4.02 2.75 29.00
#